data_a2905d8f804141f65c9776b2d9a6bb75
#
_entry.id   a2905d8f804141f65c9776b2d9a6bb75
#
_cell.length_a   1.000
_cell.length_b   1.000
_cell.length_c   1.000
_cell.angle_alpha   90.00
_cell.angle_beta   90.00
_cell.angle_gamma   90.00
#
_symmetry.space_group_name_H-M   'P 1'
#
loop_
_entity.id
_entity.type
_entity.pdbx_description
1 polymer ?
#
loop_
_entity_poly.entity_id
_entity_poly.type
_entity_poly.pdbx_seq_one_letter_code
_entity_poly.pdbx_strand_id
1 'polypeptide(L)'
;MIRSLFLFSLGLLLLSCGSESTEQTYDSSTLRRATLQEVEALVEAFILAEDSSTISIPSGFYDLHTQLILDNKTSVQIKGAGMDQTVLSFRNLKSGGEGVKIVGKEITIENLSIEDAPGDGIKAQHTDGITFRKINVTWTNGDKSKNGTYAIYPVQCKNVLIEECIASHSKDAGIYVGQSEDIVVKNSLAFGNVAGIEIENCDRAEVYGNTARDNAGGILVFNLPGLPKGDGRKTRIYDNDIIDNNHENFATSIGDGPNGNTVTMIPPGSGIVLLAAKEVEIFNNRILRNKTYGVAIASYQVTGFPAKAPNWSPYTSDISLHDNEYDRGSWSSLPDLTRELGQLVSLYNAHGWLKTQDIIYDGIWDESLASSIDSNPMRICIQEPSIKDLRFTRFYLMEGEDKIESFKDYAPFQSCKPAPAGLSSLPVLHSKTL
;
A
#
# COMPACT_ATOMS: atom_id res chain seq x y z
N MET A 1 -9.01 -74.69 5.39
CA MET A 1 -8.80 -74.15 4.03
C MET A 1 -8.96 -72.65 4.12
N ILE A 2 -7.83 -71.96 4.12
CA ILE A 2 -7.69 -70.53 4.30
C ILE A 2 -7.66 -69.91 2.93
N ARG A 3 -8.56 -68.96 2.61
CA ARG A 3 -8.48 -68.12 1.41
C ARG A 3 -8.09 -66.72 1.82
N SER A 4 -6.85 -66.36 1.49
CA SER A 4 -6.27 -65.02 1.56
C SER A 4 -6.98 -64.10 0.57
N LEU A 5 -7.51 -62.95 1.04
CA LEU A 5 -7.91 -61.81 0.22
C LEU A 5 -6.74 -60.81 0.16
N PHE A 6 -6.17 -60.65 -1.04
CA PHE A 6 -5.26 -59.59 -1.34
C PHE A 6 -6.07 -58.30 -1.59
N LEU A 7 -5.87 -57.29 -0.74
CA LEU A 7 -6.31 -55.91 -0.98
C LEU A 7 -5.19 -55.16 -1.72
N PHE A 8 -5.47 -54.86 -2.98
CA PHE A 8 -4.67 -53.88 -3.74
C PHE A 8 -5.06 -52.48 -3.32
N SER A 9 -4.20 -51.79 -2.57
CA SER A 9 -4.33 -50.39 -2.32
C SER A 9 -3.71 -49.62 -3.50
N LEU A 10 -4.59 -49.07 -4.36
CA LEU A 10 -4.20 -48.16 -5.42
C LEU A 10 -3.89 -46.78 -4.79
N GLY A 11 -2.61 -46.49 -4.53
CA GLY A 11 -2.17 -45.20 -4.12
C GLY A 11 -2.27 -44.19 -5.25
N LEU A 12 -3.27 -43.32 -5.21
CA LEU A 12 -3.34 -42.15 -6.08
C LEU A 12 -2.31 -41.12 -5.56
N LEU A 13 -1.16 -41.04 -6.19
CA LEU A 13 -0.23 -39.92 -6.04
C LEU A 13 -0.85 -38.71 -6.75
N LEU A 14 -1.49 -37.84 -5.98
CA LEU A 14 -1.81 -36.49 -6.38
C LEU A 14 -0.48 -35.70 -6.39
N LEU A 15 0.13 -35.59 -7.55
CA LEU A 15 1.16 -34.58 -7.82
C LEU A 15 0.47 -33.20 -7.75
N SER A 16 0.49 -32.60 -6.57
CA SER A 16 0.26 -31.18 -6.40
C SER A 16 1.45 -30.46 -7.03
N CYS A 17 1.29 -29.98 -8.26
CA CYS A 17 2.14 -28.92 -8.80
C CYS A 17 1.79 -27.63 -8.06
N GLY A 18 2.25 -27.48 -6.82
CA GLY A 18 2.44 -26.18 -6.22
C GLY A 18 3.65 -25.56 -6.92
N SER A 19 3.45 -24.52 -7.70
CA SER A 19 4.53 -23.62 -8.05
C SER A 19 4.97 -22.96 -6.73
N GLU A 20 5.93 -23.57 -6.04
CA GLU A 20 6.76 -22.82 -5.10
C GLU A 20 7.43 -21.73 -5.92
N SER A 21 6.91 -20.51 -5.81
CA SER A 21 7.70 -19.34 -6.11
C SER A 21 8.88 -19.42 -5.14
N THR A 22 10.03 -19.84 -5.64
CA THR A 22 11.27 -19.70 -4.89
C THR A 22 11.39 -18.21 -4.57
N GLU A 23 11.04 -17.84 -3.34
CA GLU A 23 11.45 -16.55 -2.79
C GLU A 23 12.96 -16.48 -2.96
N GLN A 24 13.39 -15.64 -3.89
CA GLN A 24 14.78 -15.32 -4.01
C GLN A 24 15.12 -14.57 -2.72
N THR A 25 15.66 -15.29 -1.74
CA THR A 25 16.04 -14.71 -0.46
C THR A 25 17.10 -13.66 -0.73
N TYR A 26 16.70 -12.40 -0.56
CA TYR A 26 17.61 -11.28 -0.65
C TYR A 26 18.66 -11.40 0.46
N ASP A 27 19.92 -11.54 0.09
CA ASP A 27 21.06 -11.65 1.03
C ASP A 27 22.21 -10.75 0.57
N SER A 28 22.34 -9.60 1.21
CA SER A 28 23.43 -8.65 0.96
C SER A 28 24.77 -9.03 1.62
N SER A 29 24.78 -10.05 2.48
CA SER A 29 25.97 -10.43 3.25
C SER A 29 27.11 -10.95 2.40
N THR A 30 26.79 -11.48 1.22
CA THR A 30 27.78 -12.06 0.29
C THR A 30 28.46 -11.02 -0.61
N LEU A 31 27.97 -9.80 -0.64
CA LEU A 31 28.51 -8.74 -1.49
C LEU A 31 29.87 -8.25 -0.98
N ARG A 32 30.74 -7.91 -1.92
CA ARG A 32 31.99 -7.20 -1.62
C ARG A 32 31.69 -5.90 -0.89
N ARG A 33 32.34 -5.68 0.24
CA ARG A 33 32.25 -4.40 0.96
C ARG A 33 33.00 -3.32 0.18
N ALA A 34 32.33 -2.19 -0.05
CA ALA A 34 32.95 -1.01 -0.61
C ALA A 34 34.04 -0.48 0.35
N THR A 35 35.14 -0.03 -0.18
CA THR A 35 36.19 0.64 0.59
C THR A 35 35.73 2.01 1.08
N LEU A 36 36.36 2.55 2.10
CA LEU A 36 36.07 3.91 2.57
C LEU A 36 36.18 4.94 1.44
N GLN A 37 37.18 4.82 0.59
CA GLN A 37 37.36 5.70 -0.56
C GLN A 37 36.21 5.61 -1.58
N GLU A 38 35.68 4.40 -1.83
CA GLU A 38 34.50 4.21 -2.70
C GLU A 38 33.23 4.82 -2.09
N VAL A 39 33.06 4.71 -0.77
CA VAL A 39 31.94 5.34 -0.05
C VAL A 39 32.05 6.85 -0.08
N GLU A 40 33.24 7.41 0.18
CA GLU A 40 33.49 8.86 0.09
C GLU A 40 33.26 9.39 -1.33
N ALA A 41 33.74 8.69 -2.35
CA ALA A 41 33.52 9.05 -3.75
C ALA A 41 32.03 9.01 -4.13
N LEU A 42 31.24 8.08 -3.59
CA LEU A 42 29.80 8.05 -3.78
C LEU A 42 29.11 9.27 -3.15
N VAL A 43 29.45 9.62 -1.92
CA VAL A 43 28.92 10.81 -1.24
C VAL A 43 29.26 12.08 -2.04
N GLU A 44 30.53 12.20 -2.49
CA GLU A 44 30.98 13.31 -3.31
C GLU A 44 30.21 13.39 -4.65
N ALA A 45 29.94 12.24 -5.30
CA ALA A 45 29.17 12.19 -6.55
C ALA A 45 27.75 12.75 -6.39
N PHE A 46 27.09 12.54 -5.25
CA PHE A 46 25.79 13.13 -4.97
C PHE A 46 25.89 14.65 -4.75
N ILE A 47 26.92 15.12 -4.06
CA ILE A 47 27.14 16.54 -3.75
C ILE A 47 27.47 17.31 -5.02
N LEU A 48 28.35 16.75 -5.87
CA LEU A 48 28.87 17.38 -7.08
C LEU A 48 28.06 17.06 -8.34
N ALA A 49 26.94 16.34 -8.22
CA ALA A 49 26.11 15.99 -9.36
C ALA A 49 25.76 17.24 -10.20
N GLU A 50 25.91 17.14 -11.51
CA GLU A 50 25.49 18.15 -12.46
C GLU A 50 24.16 17.78 -13.11
N ASP A 51 23.45 18.75 -13.64
CA ASP A 51 22.24 18.50 -14.43
C ASP A 51 22.55 17.60 -15.62
N SER A 52 21.63 16.72 -15.96
CA SER A 52 21.74 15.74 -17.04
C SER A 52 22.90 14.75 -16.88
N SER A 53 23.37 14.56 -15.65
CA SER A 53 24.44 13.62 -15.34
C SER A 53 23.91 12.25 -14.91
N THR A 54 24.81 11.26 -14.88
CA THR A 54 24.52 9.92 -14.33
C THR A 54 25.46 9.60 -13.19
N ILE A 55 24.92 9.33 -12.01
CA ILE A 55 25.65 8.78 -10.87
C ILE A 55 25.60 7.25 -11.00
N SER A 56 26.68 6.64 -11.50
CA SER A 56 26.79 5.19 -11.61
C SER A 56 27.41 4.59 -10.35
N ILE A 57 26.72 3.66 -9.70
CA ILE A 57 27.14 3.02 -8.46
C ILE A 57 27.52 1.58 -8.77
N PRO A 58 28.80 1.21 -8.72
CA PRO A 58 29.27 -0.15 -8.99
C PRO A 58 28.64 -1.18 -8.03
N SER A 59 28.76 -2.45 -8.41
CA SER A 59 28.39 -3.56 -7.55
C SER A 59 29.17 -3.53 -6.25
N GLY A 60 28.49 -3.69 -5.12
CA GLY A 60 29.06 -3.73 -3.79
C GLY A 60 28.08 -3.34 -2.70
N PHE A 61 28.52 -3.58 -1.45
CA PHE A 61 27.82 -3.16 -0.25
C PHE A 61 28.46 -1.90 0.31
N TYR A 62 27.74 -0.79 0.30
CA TYR A 62 28.20 0.52 0.76
C TYR A 62 27.65 0.80 2.15
N ASP A 63 28.53 0.82 3.17
CA ASP A 63 28.16 1.15 4.56
C ASP A 63 28.24 2.66 4.75
N LEU A 64 27.07 3.32 4.71
CA LEU A 64 26.94 4.78 4.70
C LEU A 64 26.72 5.33 6.11
N HIS A 65 27.52 6.33 6.48
CA HIS A 65 27.42 7.03 7.77
C HIS A 65 26.77 8.41 7.63
N THR A 66 26.42 8.82 6.42
CA THR A 66 25.74 10.06 6.09
C THR A 66 24.64 9.81 5.08
N GLN A 67 23.60 10.63 5.13
CA GLN A 67 22.52 10.63 4.16
C GLN A 67 23.03 11.00 2.77
N LEU A 68 22.51 10.37 1.73
CA LEU A 68 22.74 10.79 0.35
C LEU A 68 21.67 11.79 -0.06
N ILE A 69 22.09 12.99 -0.48
CA ILE A 69 21.17 14.08 -0.83
C ILE A 69 21.44 14.51 -2.26
N LEU A 70 20.41 14.45 -3.12
CA LEU A 70 20.38 15.08 -4.42
C LEU A 70 19.41 16.27 -4.35
N ASP A 71 19.93 17.50 -4.41
CA ASP A 71 19.14 18.70 -4.19
C ASP A 71 19.18 19.63 -5.41
N ASN A 72 17.99 20.09 -5.84
CA ASN A 72 17.77 21.04 -6.92
C ASN A 72 18.48 20.68 -8.24
N LYS A 73 18.43 19.39 -8.62
CA LYS A 73 19.01 18.90 -9.87
C LYS A 73 17.93 18.56 -10.89
N THR A 74 18.32 18.60 -12.16
CA THR A 74 17.43 18.31 -13.29
C THR A 74 18.00 17.20 -14.16
N SER A 75 17.15 16.25 -14.56
CA SER A 75 17.47 15.15 -15.48
C SER A 75 18.65 14.28 -15.02
N VAL A 76 18.77 14.02 -13.71
CA VAL A 76 19.84 13.18 -13.15
C VAL A 76 19.37 11.73 -13.06
N GLN A 77 20.26 10.81 -13.46
CA GLN A 77 20.11 9.37 -13.26
C GLN A 77 20.99 8.87 -12.11
N ILE A 78 20.42 8.13 -11.16
CA ILE A 78 21.16 7.39 -10.14
C ILE A 78 20.99 5.91 -10.46
N LYS A 79 22.07 5.20 -10.76
CA LYS A 79 22.03 3.87 -11.31
C LYS A 79 22.97 2.92 -10.60
N GLY A 80 22.40 1.87 -9.98
CA GLY A 80 23.16 0.73 -9.47
C GLY A 80 23.37 -0.35 -10.54
N ALA A 81 24.05 -1.42 -10.16
CA ALA A 81 24.31 -2.59 -11.00
C ALA A 81 23.15 -3.60 -10.99
N GLY A 82 22.29 -3.54 -9.97
CA GLY A 82 21.15 -4.44 -9.75
C GLY A 82 20.67 -4.36 -8.30
N MET A 83 19.42 -4.73 -8.04
CA MET A 83 18.88 -4.77 -6.65
C MET A 83 19.65 -5.75 -5.75
N ASP A 84 20.18 -6.80 -6.32
CA ASP A 84 20.99 -7.83 -5.66
C ASP A 84 22.48 -7.56 -5.74
N GLN A 85 22.92 -6.50 -6.39
CA GLN A 85 24.34 -6.24 -6.66
C GLN A 85 24.85 -4.93 -6.05
N THR A 86 24.01 -3.88 -5.98
CA THR A 86 24.38 -2.60 -5.36
C THR A 86 23.50 -2.34 -4.16
N VAL A 87 24.10 -2.30 -2.98
CA VAL A 87 23.40 -2.11 -1.71
C VAL A 87 23.93 -0.89 -0.98
N LEU A 88 23.04 0.03 -0.66
CA LEU A 88 23.28 1.21 0.15
C LEU A 88 22.73 0.97 1.56
N SER A 89 23.58 0.67 2.52
CA SER A 89 23.19 0.42 3.90
C SER A 89 23.35 1.67 4.76
N PHE A 90 22.26 2.08 5.41
CA PHE A 90 22.25 3.22 6.31
C PHE A 90 22.14 2.83 7.79
N ARG A 91 22.44 1.56 8.10
CA ARG A 91 22.43 1.03 9.48
C ARG A 91 23.25 1.87 10.44
N ASN A 92 24.37 2.41 9.96
CA ASN A 92 25.32 3.19 10.75
C ASN A 92 25.19 4.69 10.55
N LEU A 93 24.04 5.16 10.04
CA LEU A 93 23.79 6.59 9.82
C LEU A 93 23.94 7.38 11.14
N LYS A 94 24.79 8.41 11.13
CA LYS A 94 25.09 9.22 12.32
C LYS A 94 24.21 10.45 12.47
N SER A 95 23.65 10.93 11.36
CA SER A 95 22.82 12.14 11.31
C SER A 95 21.86 12.07 10.11
N GLY A 96 20.68 12.68 10.25
CA GLY A 96 19.61 12.58 9.29
C GLY A 96 18.61 11.47 9.67
N GLY A 97 17.55 11.33 8.93
CA GLY A 97 16.53 10.30 9.13
C GLY A 97 16.38 9.41 7.91
N GLU A 98 16.42 10.02 6.73
CA GLU A 98 16.27 9.31 5.48
C GLU A 98 17.61 8.73 4.99
N GLY A 99 17.56 7.59 4.30
CA GLY A 99 18.73 7.05 3.63
C GLY A 99 19.11 7.91 2.43
N VAL A 100 18.20 8.04 1.47
CA VAL A 100 18.36 8.87 0.28
C VAL A 100 17.29 9.95 0.24
N LYS A 101 17.68 11.20 -0.02
CA LYS A 101 16.77 12.33 -0.20
C LYS A 101 16.93 12.96 -1.56
N ILE A 102 15.82 13.19 -2.26
CA ILE A 102 15.78 13.75 -3.61
C ILE A 102 14.84 14.96 -3.63
N VAL A 103 15.34 16.07 -4.17
CA VAL A 103 14.57 17.24 -4.56
C VAL A 103 15.05 17.65 -5.96
N GLY A 104 14.14 17.79 -6.93
CA GLY A 104 14.59 18.14 -8.28
C GLY A 104 13.51 17.99 -9.34
N LYS A 105 13.98 17.79 -10.57
CA LYS A 105 13.12 17.60 -11.73
C LYS A 105 13.67 16.50 -12.63
N GLU A 106 12.76 15.63 -13.14
CA GLU A 106 13.13 14.55 -14.06
C GLU A 106 14.24 13.65 -13.51
N ILE A 107 14.07 13.15 -12.28
CA ILE A 107 15.05 12.30 -11.60
C ILE A 107 14.67 10.84 -11.78
N THR A 108 15.64 10.01 -12.10
CA THR A 108 15.48 8.54 -12.12
C THR A 108 16.45 7.89 -11.16
N ILE A 109 15.97 6.97 -10.33
CA ILE A 109 16.80 6.11 -9.51
C ILE A 109 16.44 4.65 -9.80
N GLU A 110 17.46 3.83 -10.10
CA GLU A 110 17.22 2.48 -10.58
C GLU A 110 18.31 1.46 -10.20
N ASN A 111 17.90 0.17 -10.16
CA ASN A 111 18.81 -0.98 -10.07
C ASN A 111 19.70 -1.00 -8.82
N LEU A 112 19.14 -0.78 -7.63
CA LEU A 112 19.87 -0.84 -6.36
C LEU A 112 18.96 -1.21 -5.19
N SER A 113 19.57 -1.56 -4.06
CA SER A 113 18.90 -1.74 -2.78
C SER A 113 19.29 -0.68 -1.76
N ILE A 114 18.37 -0.36 -0.86
CA ILE A 114 18.53 0.51 0.29
C ILE A 114 18.17 -0.28 1.54
N GLU A 115 19.05 -0.33 2.52
CA GLU A 115 18.86 -1.09 3.77
C GLU A 115 18.95 -0.21 5.00
N ASP A 116 18.10 -0.53 5.99
CA ASP A 116 18.21 -0.14 7.39
C ASP A 116 18.35 1.37 7.63
N ALA A 117 17.68 2.19 6.83
CA ALA A 117 17.59 3.62 7.13
C ALA A 117 16.82 3.84 8.45
N PRO A 118 17.29 4.70 9.37
CA PRO A 118 16.62 4.91 10.65
C PRO A 118 15.24 5.59 10.54
N GLY A 119 15.01 6.36 9.48
CA GLY A 119 13.74 6.96 9.10
C GLY A 119 13.22 6.38 7.79
N ASP A 120 13.01 7.22 6.77
CA ASP A 120 12.55 6.78 5.47
C ASP A 120 13.70 6.16 4.66
N GLY A 121 13.41 5.11 3.89
CA GLY A 121 14.41 4.50 3.03
C GLY A 121 14.88 5.46 1.95
N ILE A 122 13.96 5.87 1.07
CA ILE A 122 14.19 6.89 0.05
C ILE A 122 13.01 7.86 -0.01
N LYS A 123 13.29 9.14 0.12
CA LYS A 123 12.32 10.23 0.07
C LYS A 123 12.55 11.14 -1.12
N ALA A 124 11.55 11.29 -1.98
CA ALA A 124 11.50 12.38 -2.95
C ALA A 124 10.49 13.43 -2.49
N GLN A 125 10.88 14.69 -2.46
CA GLN A 125 10.02 15.78 -2.03
C GLN A 125 10.04 16.93 -3.03
N HIS A 126 8.85 17.49 -3.34
CA HIS A 126 8.70 18.60 -4.29
C HIS A 126 9.37 18.34 -5.65
N THR A 127 9.36 17.08 -6.09
CA THR A 127 10.01 16.66 -7.34
C THR A 127 8.98 16.54 -8.45
N ASP A 128 9.26 17.13 -9.61
CA ASP A 128 8.44 16.99 -10.81
C ASP A 128 9.11 16.03 -11.80
N GLY A 129 8.51 14.87 -12.01
CA GLY A 129 9.11 13.76 -12.74
C GLY A 129 10.10 12.97 -11.88
N ILE A 130 9.57 12.02 -11.09
CA ILE A 130 10.40 11.09 -10.32
C ILE A 130 10.09 9.65 -10.73
N THR A 131 11.13 8.91 -11.07
CA THR A 131 11.04 7.48 -11.38
C THR A 131 11.86 6.65 -10.41
N PHE A 132 11.19 5.72 -9.74
CA PHE A 132 11.80 4.62 -8.99
C PHE A 132 11.60 3.34 -9.79
N ARG A 133 12.68 2.70 -10.21
CA ARG A 133 12.63 1.49 -11.03
C ARG A 133 13.59 0.45 -10.52
N LYS A 134 13.10 -0.78 -10.28
CA LYS A 134 13.94 -1.87 -9.79
C LYS A 134 14.76 -1.46 -8.58
N ILE A 135 14.09 -0.91 -7.57
CA ILE A 135 14.66 -0.57 -6.28
C ILE A 135 14.09 -1.53 -5.24
N ASN A 136 14.95 -2.06 -4.39
CA ASN A 136 14.54 -2.78 -3.20
C ASN A 136 14.85 -1.95 -1.97
N VAL A 137 13.86 -1.69 -1.12
CA VAL A 137 14.04 -0.99 0.16
C VAL A 137 13.54 -1.88 1.28
N THR A 138 14.42 -2.16 2.25
CA THR A 138 14.11 -3.12 3.32
C THR A 138 14.82 -2.79 4.63
N TRP A 139 14.30 -3.35 5.72
CA TRP A 139 14.94 -3.39 7.03
C TRP A 139 15.27 -4.82 7.39
N THR A 140 16.54 -5.06 7.75
CA THR A 140 17.10 -6.40 8.01
C THR A 140 17.34 -6.67 9.50
N ASN A 141 17.01 -5.71 10.37
CA ASN A 141 17.39 -5.73 11.80
C ASN A 141 16.60 -6.74 12.66
N GLY A 142 15.51 -7.30 12.17
CA GLY A 142 14.67 -8.24 12.92
C GLY A 142 13.74 -7.61 13.97
N ASP A 143 14.10 -6.47 14.59
CA ASP A 143 13.23 -5.71 15.51
C ASP A 143 12.44 -4.66 14.72
N LYS A 144 11.25 -5.05 14.29
CA LYS A 144 10.39 -4.24 13.42
C LYS A 144 9.97 -2.91 14.05
N SER A 145 9.90 -2.82 15.38
CA SER A 145 9.54 -1.58 16.08
C SER A 145 10.56 -0.45 15.89
N LYS A 146 11.79 -0.80 15.51
CA LYS A 146 12.90 0.13 15.24
C LYS A 146 13.08 0.47 13.78
N ASN A 147 12.32 -0.16 12.90
CA ASN A 147 12.40 0.11 11.47
C ASN A 147 11.95 1.54 11.15
N GLY A 148 12.35 2.04 10.01
CA GLY A 148 11.91 3.34 9.52
C GLY A 148 10.45 3.35 9.09
N THR A 149 9.95 4.52 8.77
CA THR A 149 8.52 4.77 8.54
C THR A 149 8.09 4.35 7.15
N TYR A 150 8.70 4.89 6.11
CA TYR A 150 8.35 4.63 4.72
C TYR A 150 9.55 4.06 3.94
N ALA A 151 9.32 3.01 3.16
CA ALA A 151 10.41 2.48 2.35
C ALA A 151 10.64 3.35 1.12
N ILE A 152 9.63 3.52 0.24
CA ILE A 152 9.66 4.41 -0.92
C ILE A 152 8.65 5.54 -0.70
N TYR A 153 9.13 6.77 -0.62
CA TYR A 153 8.36 7.91 -0.13
C TYR A 153 8.43 9.14 -1.03
N PRO A 154 7.71 9.20 -2.16
CA PRO A 154 7.44 10.47 -2.84
C PRO A 154 6.33 11.26 -2.15
N VAL A 155 6.60 12.54 -1.84
CA VAL A 155 5.65 13.46 -1.19
C VAL A 155 5.67 14.82 -1.86
N GLN A 156 4.47 15.39 -2.12
CA GLN A 156 4.33 16.67 -2.82
C GLN A 156 5.03 16.69 -4.19
N CYS A 157 4.97 15.55 -4.87
CA CYS A 157 5.58 15.32 -6.17
C CYS A 157 4.55 15.37 -7.30
N LYS A 158 5.03 15.52 -8.54
CA LYS A 158 4.25 15.37 -9.77
C LYS A 158 4.91 14.35 -10.69
N ASN A 159 4.11 13.72 -11.55
CA ASN A 159 4.62 12.75 -12.52
C ASN A 159 5.47 11.67 -11.83
N VAL A 160 4.86 10.92 -10.91
CA VAL A 160 5.50 9.88 -10.10
C VAL A 160 5.36 8.53 -10.78
N LEU A 161 6.47 7.84 -11.04
CA LEU A 161 6.49 6.46 -11.49
C LEU A 161 7.25 5.58 -10.49
N ILE A 162 6.57 4.55 -9.98
CA ILE A 162 7.16 3.49 -9.16
C ILE A 162 6.88 2.17 -9.88
N GLU A 163 7.92 1.51 -10.37
CA GLU A 163 7.75 0.28 -11.13
C GLU A 163 8.82 -0.77 -10.83
N GLU A 164 8.40 -2.04 -10.78
CA GLU A 164 9.27 -3.18 -10.53
C GLU A 164 10.08 -3.05 -9.23
N CYS A 165 9.51 -2.38 -8.21
CA CYS A 165 10.15 -2.13 -6.93
C CYS A 165 9.74 -3.16 -5.87
N ILE A 166 10.58 -3.32 -4.85
CA ILE A 166 10.31 -4.14 -3.66
C ILE A 166 10.40 -3.22 -2.43
N ALA A 167 9.39 -3.29 -1.57
CA ALA A 167 9.35 -2.49 -0.34
C ALA A 167 8.91 -3.36 0.83
N SER A 168 9.76 -3.51 1.85
CA SER A 168 9.46 -4.45 2.93
C SER A 168 9.90 -4.00 4.32
N HIS A 169 9.15 -4.46 5.32
CA HIS A 169 9.43 -4.34 6.76
C HIS A 169 9.41 -2.90 7.30
N SER A 170 8.78 -1.95 6.62
CA SER A 170 8.54 -0.60 7.15
C SER A 170 7.50 -0.64 8.27
N LYS A 171 7.65 0.23 9.27
CA LYS A 171 6.69 0.31 10.39
C LYS A 171 5.42 1.13 10.07
N ASP A 172 5.33 1.63 8.86
CA ASP A 172 4.15 2.28 8.29
C ASP A 172 3.95 1.74 6.87
N ALA A 173 4.15 2.47 5.79
CA ALA A 173 3.90 1.96 4.46
C ALA A 173 5.19 1.55 3.72
N GLY A 174 5.11 0.41 3.00
CA GLY A 174 6.18 -0.01 2.10
C GLY A 174 6.34 1.00 0.95
N ILE A 175 5.27 1.24 0.20
CA ILE A 175 5.21 2.29 -0.82
C ILE A 175 4.20 3.32 -0.34
N TYR A 176 4.66 4.51 -0.01
CA TYR A 176 3.80 5.64 0.35
C TYR A 176 3.92 6.75 -0.68
N VAL A 177 2.80 7.20 -1.22
CA VAL A 177 2.73 8.37 -2.08
C VAL A 177 1.79 9.39 -1.45
N GLY A 178 2.34 10.53 -1.03
CA GLY A 178 1.57 11.57 -0.32
C GLY A 178 1.46 12.89 -1.07
N GLN A 179 0.27 13.48 -1.07
CA GLN A 179 -0.03 14.84 -1.55
C GLN A 179 0.52 15.14 -2.95
N SER A 180 0.54 14.12 -3.79
CA SER A 180 1.16 14.11 -5.11
C SER A 180 0.13 14.05 -6.24
N GLU A 181 0.57 14.23 -7.49
CA GLU A 181 -0.28 14.24 -8.67
C GLU A 181 0.35 13.43 -9.82
N ASP A 182 -0.51 12.82 -10.67
CA ASP A 182 -0.11 12.04 -11.82
C ASP A 182 0.83 10.89 -11.46
N ILE A 183 0.24 9.89 -10.81
CA ILE A 183 0.97 8.81 -10.12
C ILE A 183 0.72 7.49 -10.81
N VAL A 184 1.78 6.72 -11.01
CA VAL A 184 1.71 5.30 -11.40
C VAL A 184 2.54 4.47 -10.45
N VAL A 185 1.89 3.49 -9.79
CA VAL A 185 2.54 2.44 -9.01
C VAL A 185 2.21 1.10 -9.66
N LYS A 186 3.20 0.42 -10.20
CA LYS A 186 2.95 -0.82 -10.96
C LYS A 186 4.01 -1.88 -10.81
N ASN A 187 3.61 -3.14 -10.99
CA ASN A 187 4.47 -4.31 -11.06
C ASN A 187 5.46 -4.40 -9.88
N SER A 188 5.03 -3.92 -8.71
CA SER A 188 5.85 -3.81 -7.51
C SER A 188 5.36 -4.76 -6.42
N LEU A 189 6.25 -5.13 -5.50
CA LEU A 189 5.98 -6.02 -4.38
C LEU A 189 6.13 -5.25 -3.06
N ALA A 190 5.07 -5.26 -2.24
CA ALA A 190 5.10 -4.72 -0.88
C ALA A 190 4.72 -5.81 0.12
N PHE A 191 5.61 -6.14 1.04
CA PHE A 191 5.36 -7.21 2.02
C PHE A 191 6.01 -6.97 3.39
N GLY A 192 5.41 -7.56 4.42
CA GLY A 192 5.94 -7.48 5.78
C GLY A 192 5.89 -6.06 6.39
N ASN A 193 5.11 -5.16 5.81
CA ASN A 193 4.90 -3.79 6.29
C ASN A 193 3.63 -3.69 7.15
N VAL A 194 3.36 -2.53 7.72
CA VAL A 194 2.03 -2.25 8.26
C VAL A 194 1.06 -1.98 7.12
N ALA A 195 1.33 -1.03 6.25
CA ALA A 195 0.61 -0.86 5.00
C ALA A 195 1.49 -1.29 3.81
N GLY A 196 0.95 -2.06 2.87
CA GLY A 196 1.70 -2.44 1.67
C GLY A 196 1.94 -1.23 0.77
N ILE A 197 0.86 -0.66 0.22
CA ILE A 197 0.87 0.52 -0.64
C ILE A 197 -0.14 1.53 -0.08
N GLU A 198 0.27 2.78 0.08
CA GLU A 198 -0.59 3.86 0.55
C GLU A 198 -0.57 5.05 -0.41
N ILE A 199 -1.75 5.51 -0.79
CA ILE A 199 -1.99 6.70 -1.61
C ILE A 199 -2.74 7.71 -0.75
N GLU A 200 -2.06 8.77 -0.31
CA GLU A 200 -2.61 9.71 0.66
C GLU A 200 -2.76 11.12 0.08
N ASN A 201 -3.98 11.67 0.10
CA ASN A 201 -4.30 13.01 -0.42
C ASN A 201 -3.72 13.28 -1.83
N CYS A 202 -3.84 12.30 -2.72
CA CYS A 202 -3.27 12.33 -4.06
C CYS A 202 -4.32 12.53 -5.14
N ASP A 203 -3.93 13.13 -6.26
CA ASP A 203 -4.77 13.24 -7.45
C ASP A 203 -4.24 12.39 -8.59
N ARG A 204 -5.14 11.66 -9.26
CA ARG A 204 -4.85 10.87 -10.46
C ARG A 204 -3.75 9.84 -10.22
N ALA A 205 -4.11 8.80 -9.48
CA ALA A 205 -3.23 7.67 -9.20
C ALA A 205 -3.72 6.40 -9.93
N GLU A 206 -2.81 5.71 -10.57
CA GLU A 206 -2.99 4.37 -11.14
C GLU A 206 -2.13 3.38 -10.35
N VAL A 207 -2.77 2.41 -9.70
CA VAL A 207 -2.11 1.38 -8.88
C VAL A 207 -2.47 0.01 -9.46
N TYR A 208 -1.56 -0.62 -10.20
CA TYR A 208 -1.88 -1.86 -10.91
C TYR A 208 -0.73 -2.83 -11.09
N GLY A 209 -1.08 -4.11 -11.25
CA GLY A 209 -0.11 -5.18 -11.45
C GLY A 209 0.83 -5.39 -10.24
N ASN A 210 0.46 -4.88 -9.05
CA ASN A 210 1.27 -5.00 -7.85
C ASN A 210 0.87 -6.23 -7.04
N THR A 211 1.79 -6.69 -6.21
CA THR A 211 1.51 -7.66 -5.16
C THR A 211 1.67 -6.98 -3.79
N ALA A 212 0.58 -6.88 -3.04
CA ALA A 212 0.59 -6.47 -1.63
C ALA A 212 0.24 -7.69 -0.77
N ARG A 213 1.21 -8.26 -0.09
CA ARG A 213 1.02 -9.49 0.70
C ARG A 213 1.73 -9.45 2.04
N ASP A 214 1.20 -10.18 3.00
CA ASP A 214 1.83 -10.32 4.33
C ASP A 214 2.10 -8.97 5.02
N ASN A 215 1.21 -7.98 4.78
CA ASN A 215 1.16 -6.72 5.51
C ASN A 215 0.02 -6.76 6.54
N ALA A 216 -0.17 -5.77 7.38
CA ALA A 216 -1.39 -5.64 8.17
C ALA A 216 -2.55 -5.14 7.30
N GLY A 217 -2.30 -4.19 6.40
CA GLY A 217 -3.21 -3.74 5.35
C GLY A 217 -2.54 -3.77 3.98
N GLY A 218 -3.27 -4.21 2.94
CA GLY A 218 -2.71 -4.37 1.59
C GLY A 218 -2.54 -3.04 0.86
N ILE A 219 -3.63 -2.42 0.42
CA ILE A 219 -3.63 -1.11 -0.28
C ILE A 219 -4.55 -0.14 0.44
N LEU A 220 -4.03 1.05 0.76
CA LEU A 220 -4.73 2.09 1.49
C LEU A 220 -4.89 3.34 0.60
N VAL A 221 -6.09 3.93 0.59
CA VAL A 221 -6.35 5.23 -0.05
C VAL A 221 -6.97 6.15 0.99
N PHE A 222 -6.20 7.12 1.42
CA PHE A 222 -6.56 8.00 2.52
C PHE A 222 -6.64 9.46 2.08
N ASN A 223 -7.60 10.19 2.64
CA ASN A 223 -7.60 11.65 2.69
C ASN A 223 -7.59 12.09 4.14
N LEU A 224 -6.45 12.54 4.62
CA LEU A 224 -6.30 13.03 5.98
C LEU A 224 -6.44 14.56 6.07
N PRO A 225 -7.01 15.07 7.18
CA PRO A 225 -7.15 16.50 7.38
C PRO A 225 -5.84 17.20 7.70
N GLY A 226 -5.75 18.50 7.41
CA GLY A 226 -4.64 19.34 7.83
C GLY A 226 -3.33 19.18 7.06
N LEU A 227 -3.33 18.39 6.00
CA LEU A 227 -2.20 18.27 5.09
C LEU A 227 -2.19 19.43 4.07
N PRO A 228 -1.02 19.78 3.49
CA PRO A 228 -0.91 20.86 2.51
C PRO A 228 -1.85 20.74 1.33
N LYS A 229 -2.07 19.51 0.84
CA LYS A 229 -3.11 19.18 -0.13
C LYS A 229 -4.36 18.72 0.63
N GLY A 230 -5.52 19.25 0.28
CA GLY A 230 -6.80 18.80 0.79
C GLY A 230 -7.21 17.43 0.23
N ASP A 231 -8.47 17.27 -0.18
CA ASP A 231 -8.94 16.00 -0.76
C ASP A 231 -8.14 15.60 -2.00
N GLY A 232 -7.66 14.38 -1.99
CA GLY A 232 -7.20 13.68 -3.18
C GLY A 232 -8.34 12.99 -3.90
N ARG A 233 -8.19 12.72 -5.21
CA ARG A 233 -9.24 12.16 -6.07
C ARG A 233 -8.69 11.34 -7.22
N LYS A 234 -9.57 10.52 -7.83
CA LYS A 234 -9.31 9.79 -9.07
C LYS A 234 -8.18 8.79 -8.91
N THR A 235 -8.35 7.87 -7.97
CA THR A 235 -7.48 6.72 -7.79
C THR A 235 -8.11 5.49 -8.43
N ARG A 236 -7.33 4.76 -9.24
CA ARG A 236 -7.72 3.46 -9.80
C ARG A 236 -6.81 2.36 -9.26
N ILE A 237 -7.42 1.30 -8.76
CA ILE A 237 -6.74 0.13 -8.18
C ILE A 237 -7.19 -1.09 -8.98
N TYR A 238 -6.31 -1.69 -9.80
CA TYR A 238 -6.71 -2.77 -10.67
C TYR A 238 -5.58 -3.75 -11.00
N ASP A 239 -5.95 -4.96 -11.36
CA ASP A 239 -5.01 -6.03 -11.71
C ASP A 239 -3.96 -6.30 -10.62
N ASN A 240 -4.26 -6.06 -9.33
CA ASN A 240 -3.36 -6.32 -8.22
C ASN A 240 -3.66 -7.64 -7.53
N ASP A 241 -2.64 -8.23 -6.95
CA ASP A 241 -2.69 -9.33 -5.99
C ASP A 241 -2.64 -8.78 -4.56
N ILE A 242 -3.74 -8.82 -3.83
CA ILE A 242 -3.88 -8.31 -2.45
C ILE A 242 -4.16 -9.49 -1.54
N ILE A 243 -3.10 -10.14 -1.08
CA ILE A 243 -3.14 -11.52 -0.62
C ILE A 243 -2.55 -11.67 0.79
N ASP A 244 -3.26 -12.37 1.67
CA ASP A 244 -2.76 -12.75 3.00
C ASP A 244 -2.19 -11.58 3.82
N ASN A 245 -2.79 -10.38 3.75
CA ASN A 245 -2.35 -9.23 4.53
C ASN A 245 -2.75 -9.38 6.00
N ASN A 246 -2.21 -10.38 6.66
CA ASN A 246 -2.57 -10.81 8.01
C ASN A 246 -1.45 -10.59 9.03
N HIS A 247 -0.40 -9.85 8.67
CA HIS A 247 0.71 -9.54 9.55
C HIS A 247 0.24 -8.67 10.72
N GLU A 248 0.84 -8.82 11.89
CA GLU A 248 0.56 -7.92 13.00
C GLU A 248 0.85 -6.45 12.63
N ASN A 249 0.05 -5.54 13.14
CA ASN A 249 0.31 -4.12 12.98
C ASN A 249 1.27 -3.67 14.08
N PHE A 250 2.52 -3.45 13.73
CA PHE A 250 3.60 -3.00 14.61
C PHE A 250 3.90 -1.49 14.52
N ALA A 251 3.00 -0.71 13.87
CA ALA A 251 3.13 0.74 13.84
C ALA A 251 3.17 1.33 15.25
N THR A 252 4.00 2.34 15.41
CA THR A 252 4.08 3.10 16.67
C THR A 252 3.48 4.47 16.46
N SER A 253 2.65 4.93 17.42
CA SER A 253 2.07 6.27 17.39
C SER A 253 3.15 7.34 17.30
N ILE A 254 2.97 8.30 16.42
CA ILE A 254 3.85 9.46 16.26
C ILE A 254 3.10 10.70 16.75
N GLY A 255 3.24 11.02 18.05
CA GLY A 255 2.62 12.19 18.65
C GLY A 255 1.10 12.07 18.88
N ASP A 256 0.48 13.15 19.35
CA ASP A 256 -0.96 13.26 19.61
C ASP A 256 -1.63 13.89 18.39
N GLY A 257 -2.37 13.10 17.62
CA GLY A 257 -3.11 13.63 16.48
C GLY A 257 -3.32 12.63 15.35
N PRO A 258 -4.09 12.98 14.32
CA PRO A 258 -4.45 12.06 13.24
C PRO A 258 -3.28 11.70 12.33
N ASN A 259 -2.38 12.66 12.07
CA ASN A 259 -1.25 12.45 11.19
C ASN A 259 -0.17 11.61 11.90
N GLY A 260 0.01 10.38 11.49
CA GLY A 260 0.95 9.42 12.10
C GLY A 260 0.30 8.43 13.08
N ASN A 261 -1.01 8.52 13.30
CA ASN A 261 -1.73 7.56 14.13
C ASN A 261 -2.78 6.75 13.34
N THR A 262 -3.19 7.22 12.17
CA THR A 262 -4.25 6.56 11.39
C THR A 262 -3.85 5.14 10.99
N VAL A 263 -2.60 4.95 10.57
CA VAL A 263 -2.08 3.62 10.21
C VAL A 263 -2.06 2.66 11.39
N THR A 264 -1.90 3.16 12.64
CA THR A 264 -1.93 2.30 13.83
C THR A 264 -3.31 1.68 14.08
N MET A 265 -4.35 2.24 13.48
CA MET A 265 -5.73 1.76 13.61
C MET A 265 -6.07 0.63 12.63
N ILE A 266 -5.23 0.39 11.62
CA ILE A 266 -5.47 -0.63 10.60
C ILE A 266 -5.41 -2.02 11.24
N PRO A 267 -6.52 -2.78 11.25
CA PRO A 267 -6.49 -4.12 11.80
C PRO A 267 -5.74 -5.07 10.85
N PRO A 268 -4.93 -5.98 11.38
CA PRO A 268 -4.39 -7.09 10.60
C PRO A 268 -5.49 -7.83 9.84
N GLY A 269 -5.23 -8.19 8.60
CA GLY A 269 -6.22 -8.84 7.75
C GLY A 269 -7.06 -7.88 6.91
N SER A 270 -6.60 -6.66 6.73
CA SER A 270 -7.22 -5.68 5.85
C SER A 270 -6.71 -5.84 4.41
N GLY A 271 -7.62 -6.01 3.45
CA GLY A 271 -7.26 -6.05 2.03
C GLY A 271 -7.04 -4.62 1.49
N ILE A 272 -8.12 -3.93 1.14
CA ILE A 272 -8.11 -2.52 0.70
C ILE A 272 -8.85 -1.68 1.74
N VAL A 273 -8.31 -0.50 2.07
CA VAL A 273 -8.93 0.45 2.99
C VAL A 273 -9.10 1.80 2.31
N LEU A 274 -10.33 2.28 2.23
CA LEU A 274 -10.66 3.62 1.80
C LEU A 274 -11.07 4.45 3.00
N LEU A 275 -10.37 5.56 3.27
CA LEU A 275 -10.68 6.48 4.38
C LEU A 275 -10.84 7.91 3.85
N ALA A 276 -12.05 8.45 3.95
CA ALA A 276 -12.43 9.75 3.37
C ALA A 276 -12.07 9.87 1.87
N ALA A 277 -11.90 8.75 1.19
CA ALA A 277 -11.46 8.66 -0.20
C ALA A 277 -12.55 9.11 -1.18
N LYS A 278 -12.16 9.67 -2.32
CA LYS A 278 -13.07 10.21 -3.32
C LYS A 278 -12.70 9.80 -4.72
N GLU A 279 -13.71 9.48 -5.52
CA GLU A 279 -13.55 9.09 -6.93
C GLU A 279 -12.53 7.94 -7.06
N VAL A 280 -12.82 6.80 -6.40
CA VAL A 280 -11.96 5.59 -6.44
C VAL A 280 -12.65 4.48 -7.21
N GLU A 281 -11.93 3.88 -8.14
CA GLU A 281 -12.34 2.69 -8.89
C GLU A 281 -11.45 1.50 -8.52
N ILE A 282 -12.08 0.37 -8.15
CA ILE A 282 -11.40 -0.86 -7.71
C ILE A 282 -11.94 -2.00 -8.58
N PHE A 283 -11.10 -2.57 -9.46
CA PHE A 283 -11.56 -3.59 -10.39
C PHE A 283 -10.46 -4.59 -10.81
N ASN A 284 -10.86 -5.77 -11.22
CA ASN A 284 -9.97 -6.85 -11.66
C ASN A 284 -8.87 -7.23 -10.65
N ASN A 285 -9.04 -6.95 -9.37
CA ASN A 285 -8.06 -7.35 -8.35
C ASN A 285 -8.37 -8.75 -7.82
N ARG A 286 -7.33 -9.43 -7.36
CA ARG A 286 -7.45 -10.65 -6.57
C ARG A 286 -7.27 -10.30 -5.09
N ILE A 287 -8.37 -10.29 -4.34
CA ILE A 287 -8.43 -9.91 -2.92
C ILE A 287 -8.62 -11.20 -2.11
N LEU A 288 -7.51 -11.83 -1.73
CA LEU A 288 -7.52 -13.21 -1.27
C LEU A 288 -7.02 -13.35 0.16
N ARG A 289 -7.78 -14.06 0.97
CA ARG A 289 -7.41 -14.52 2.32
C ARG A 289 -6.99 -13.42 3.30
N ASN A 290 -7.48 -12.20 3.08
CA ASN A 290 -7.38 -11.12 4.05
C ASN A 290 -8.43 -11.36 5.13
N LYS A 291 -7.99 -11.70 6.34
CA LYS A 291 -8.84 -12.35 7.36
C LYS A 291 -9.86 -11.44 8.03
N THR A 292 -9.71 -10.13 7.96
CA THR A 292 -10.62 -9.17 8.58
C THR A 292 -11.68 -8.69 7.61
N TYR A 293 -11.30 -8.20 6.45
CA TYR A 293 -12.18 -7.84 5.33
C TYR A 293 -11.40 -7.74 4.01
N GLY A 294 -12.12 -7.89 2.90
CA GLY A 294 -11.56 -7.65 1.58
C GLY A 294 -11.40 -6.15 1.31
N VAL A 295 -12.49 -5.38 1.37
CA VAL A 295 -12.49 -3.91 1.15
C VAL A 295 -13.25 -3.23 2.27
N ALA A 296 -12.69 -2.18 2.86
CA ALA A 296 -13.36 -1.28 3.79
C ALA A 296 -13.59 0.08 3.15
N ILE A 297 -14.84 0.56 3.20
CA ILE A 297 -15.26 1.90 2.77
C ILE A 297 -15.61 2.67 4.04
N ALA A 298 -14.74 3.60 4.43
CA ALA A 298 -14.84 4.29 5.70
C ALA A 298 -14.71 5.81 5.54
N SER A 299 -15.53 6.53 6.26
CA SER A 299 -15.42 7.97 6.45
C SER A 299 -14.49 8.28 7.61
N TYR A 300 -13.91 9.47 7.62
CA TYR A 300 -12.90 9.82 8.63
C TYR A 300 -13.42 9.78 10.07
N GLN A 301 -14.74 9.96 10.27
CA GLN A 301 -15.39 9.92 11.58
C GLN A 301 -15.15 8.61 12.34
N VAL A 302 -14.89 7.49 11.65
CA VAL A 302 -14.59 6.20 12.31
C VAL A 302 -13.30 6.23 13.13
N THR A 303 -12.43 7.22 12.88
CA THR A 303 -11.17 7.39 13.62
C THR A 303 -11.37 7.99 15.01
N GLY A 304 -12.52 8.63 15.26
CA GLY A 304 -12.76 9.39 16.48
C GLY A 304 -11.93 10.68 16.63
N PHE A 305 -11.03 10.98 15.68
CA PHE A 305 -10.24 12.20 15.72
C PHE A 305 -11.03 13.41 15.21
N PRO A 306 -10.75 14.64 15.72
CA PRO A 306 -11.35 15.86 15.21
C PRO A 306 -11.06 16.06 13.72
N ALA A 307 -12.10 16.36 12.94
CA ALA A 307 -12.05 16.42 11.50
C ALA A 307 -12.53 17.78 10.98
N LYS A 308 -11.65 18.76 10.91
CA LYS A 308 -11.92 20.04 10.22
C LYS A 308 -10.65 20.54 9.54
N ALA A 309 -10.69 20.66 8.24
CA ALA A 309 -9.63 21.27 7.45
C ALA A 309 -10.23 21.98 6.21
N PRO A 310 -9.63 23.09 5.74
CA PRO A 310 -10.06 23.72 4.49
C PRO A 310 -9.83 22.77 3.31
N ASN A 311 -10.74 22.80 2.33
CA ASN A 311 -10.67 21.99 1.10
C ASN A 311 -10.60 20.47 1.34
N TRP A 312 -11.16 20.00 2.43
CA TRP A 312 -11.20 18.61 2.82
C TRP A 312 -12.58 18.23 3.36
N SER A 313 -13.03 17.02 3.04
CA SER A 313 -14.30 16.47 3.51
C SER A 313 -14.08 15.09 4.14
N PRO A 314 -14.69 14.81 5.29
CA PRO A 314 -14.48 13.56 6.01
C PRO A 314 -15.17 12.34 5.38
N TYR A 315 -16.03 12.55 4.40
CA TYR A 315 -16.88 11.49 3.83
C TYR A 315 -16.18 10.77 2.69
N THR A 316 -16.31 9.46 2.63
CA THR A 316 -15.93 8.67 1.45
C THR A 316 -17.04 8.71 0.43
N SER A 317 -16.75 9.03 -0.83
CA SER A 317 -17.75 9.17 -1.89
C SER A 317 -17.23 8.81 -3.29
N ASP A 318 -18.16 8.52 -4.20
CA ASP A 318 -17.87 8.22 -5.60
C ASP A 318 -16.95 6.99 -5.73
N ILE A 319 -17.33 5.92 -5.08
CA ILE A 319 -16.58 4.67 -5.08
C ILE A 319 -17.22 3.66 -6.03
N SER A 320 -16.42 3.01 -6.87
CA SER A 320 -16.85 1.95 -7.77
C SER A 320 -16.03 0.69 -7.56
N LEU A 321 -16.70 -0.42 -7.26
CA LEU A 321 -16.11 -1.75 -7.15
C LEU A 321 -16.75 -2.67 -8.18
N HIS A 322 -15.93 -3.33 -9.03
CA HIS A 322 -16.45 -4.27 -10.01
C HIS A 322 -15.40 -5.27 -10.48
N ASP A 323 -15.87 -6.44 -10.89
CA ASP A 323 -15.05 -7.48 -11.51
C ASP A 323 -13.84 -7.95 -10.68
N ASN A 324 -13.90 -7.83 -9.33
CA ASN A 324 -12.86 -8.33 -8.45
C ASN A 324 -13.08 -9.81 -8.09
N GLU A 325 -12.01 -10.51 -7.76
CA GLU A 325 -12.04 -11.86 -7.20
C GLU A 325 -11.84 -11.78 -5.68
N TYR A 326 -12.72 -12.46 -4.92
CA TYR A 326 -12.61 -12.54 -3.47
C TYR A 326 -12.48 -14.00 -3.03
N ASP A 327 -11.50 -14.28 -2.17
CA ASP A 327 -11.39 -15.55 -1.44
C ASP A 327 -11.12 -15.26 0.04
N ARG A 328 -11.98 -15.75 0.89
CA ARG A 328 -11.92 -15.56 2.35
C ARG A 328 -11.03 -16.59 3.06
N GLY A 329 -10.52 -17.57 2.31
CA GLY A 329 -9.86 -18.73 2.88
C GLY A 329 -10.82 -19.65 3.67
N SER A 330 -10.26 -20.69 4.27
CA SER A 330 -11.05 -21.73 4.97
C SER A 330 -11.53 -21.30 6.36
N TRP A 331 -10.97 -20.26 6.97
CA TRP A 331 -11.30 -19.81 8.33
C TRP A 331 -11.33 -18.29 8.41
N SER A 332 -12.38 -17.74 9.05
CA SER A 332 -12.31 -16.35 9.52
C SER A 332 -11.36 -16.31 10.72
N SER A 333 -10.38 -15.44 10.69
CA SER A 333 -9.60 -15.14 11.89
C SER A 333 -10.43 -14.29 12.85
N LEU A 334 -10.08 -14.38 14.11
CA LEU A 334 -10.50 -13.37 15.07
C LEU A 334 -9.77 -12.06 14.67
N PRO A 335 -10.51 -10.99 14.43
CA PRO A 335 -9.89 -9.69 14.20
C PRO A 335 -9.10 -9.25 15.44
N ASP A 336 -8.22 -8.31 15.28
CA ASP A 336 -7.46 -7.75 16.40
C ASP A 336 -8.39 -7.03 17.37
N LEU A 337 -8.70 -7.69 18.51
CA LEU A 337 -9.55 -7.14 19.57
C LEU A 337 -8.87 -6.01 20.36
N THR A 338 -7.61 -5.73 20.13
CA THR A 338 -6.86 -4.70 20.84
C THR A 338 -7.08 -3.30 20.25
N ARG A 339 -7.64 -3.20 19.03
CA ARG A 339 -7.93 -1.94 18.35
C ARG A 339 -9.43 -1.70 18.19
N GLU A 340 -9.86 -0.44 18.31
CA GLU A 340 -11.29 -0.09 18.26
C GLU A 340 -11.96 -0.52 16.95
N LEU A 341 -11.33 -0.28 15.81
CA LEU A 341 -11.82 -0.73 14.52
C LEU A 341 -11.86 -2.26 14.43
N GLY A 342 -10.85 -2.94 14.97
CA GLY A 342 -10.82 -4.39 15.07
C GLY A 342 -11.91 -4.94 15.97
N GLN A 343 -12.21 -4.27 17.10
CA GLN A 343 -13.33 -4.62 17.99
C GLN A 343 -14.67 -4.44 17.28
N LEU A 344 -14.87 -3.35 16.54
CA LEU A 344 -16.07 -3.10 15.76
C LEU A 344 -16.29 -4.19 14.69
N VAL A 345 -15.25 -4.52 13.93
CA VAL A 345 -15.31 -5.59 12.93
C VAL A 345 -15.52 -6.96 13.57
N SER A 346 -15.05 -7.17 14.80
CA SER A 346 -15.29 -8.41 15.56
C SER A 346 -16.72 -8.58 16.00
N LEU A 347 -17.29 -7.56 16.60
CA LEU A 347 -18.72 -7.56 16.96
C LEU A 347 -19.56 -7.90 15.74
N TYR A 348 -19.13 -7.42 14.62
CA TYR A 348 -19.73 -7.60 13.34
C TYR A 348 -19.60 -9.03 12.80
N ASN A 349 -18.37 -9.56 12.77
CA ASN A 349 -18.12 -10.95 12.38
C ASN A 349 -18.83 -11.94 13.33
N ALA A 350 -18.99 -11.61 14.61
CA ALA A 350 -19.75 -12.40 15.56
C ALA A 350 -21.25 -12.50 15.18
N HIS A 351 -21.85 -11.42 14.69
CA HIS A 351 -23.22 -11.43 14.14
C HIS A 351 -23.35 -12.30 12.89
N GLY A 352 -22.30 -12.33 12.05
CA GLY A 352 -22.23 -13.14 10.84
C GLY A 352 -21.63 -14.54 11.04
N TRP A 353 -21.60 -15.09 12.26
CA TRP A 353 -20.96 -16.36 12.58
C TRP A 353 -19.45 -16.36 12.30
N LEU A 354 -18.76 -15.30 12.68
CA LEU A 354 -17.32 -15.14 12.50
C LEU A 354 -16.87 -15.28 11.04
N LYS A 355 -17.68 -14.84 10.10
CA LYS A 355 -17.37 -14.91 8.67
C LYS A 355 -16.77 -13.59 8.19
N THR A 356 -15.58 -13.65 7.62
CA THR A 356 -14.95 -12.50 6.94
C THR A 356 -15.89 -11.91 5.90
N GLN A 357 -15.94 -10.58 5.83
CA GLN A 357 -16.72 -9.85 4.85
C GLN A 357 -15.86 -9.52 3.62
N ASP A 358 -16.46 -9.54 2.43
CA ASP A 358 -15.78 -9.10 1.22
C ASP A 358 -15.69 -7.58 1.20
N ILE A 359 -16.81 -6.92 1.51
CA ILE A 359 -16.91 -5.47 1.53
C ILE A 359 -17.61 -5.03 2.81
N ILE A 360 -17.04 -4.06 3.51
CA ILE A 360 -17.68 -3.36 4.62
C ILE A 360 -17.82 -1.88 4.31
N TYR A 361 -18.94 -1.27 4.73
CA TYR A 361 -19.21 0.15 4.63
C TYR A 361 -19.68 0.69 5.97
N ASP A 362 -19.09 1.78 6.45
CA ASP A 362 -19.43 2.38 7.74
C ASP A 362 -20.84 2.98 7.81
N GLY A 363 -21.45 3.23 6.66
CA GLY A 363 -22.79 3.80 6.58
C GLY A 363 -22.85 5.29 6.93
N ILE A 364 -21.72 5.96 6.97
CA ILE A 364 -21.65 7.39 7.26
C ILE A 364 -21.82 8.20 5.96
N TRP A 365 -22.69 9.20 5.99
CA TRP A 365 -22.97 10.06 4.83
C TRP A 365 -23.08 11.53 5.24
N ASP A 366 -23.02 12.41 4.25
CA ASP A 366 -23.28 13.83 4.43
C ASP A 366 -24.80 14.09 4.47
N GLU A 367 -25.34 14.38 5.65
CA GLU A 367 -26.77 14.66 5.86
C GLU A 367 -27.28 15.86 5.06
N SER A 368 -26.39 16.75 4.61
CA SER A 368 -26.77 17.85 3.75
C SER A 368 -27.18 17.41 2.33
N LEU A 369 -26.75 16.19 1.91
CA LEU A 369 -27.05 15.64 0.58
C LEU A 369 -28.35 14.84 0.55
N ALA A 370 -28.75 14.20 1.65
CA ALA A 370 -29.95 13.39 1.73
C ALA A 370 -30.38 13.14 3.17
N SER A 371 -31.65 12.86 3.38
CA SER A 371 -32.22 12.51 4.68
C SER A 371 -32.06 11.03 5.05
N SER A 372 -31.62 10.19 4.11
CA SER A 372 -31.42 8.76 4.30
C SER A 372 -30.28 8.26 3.45
N ILE A 373 -29.49 7.34 4.01
CA ILE A 373 -28.43 6.62 3.31
C ILE A 373 -28.97 5.71 2.20
N ASP A 374 -30.23 5.28 2.28
CA ASP A 374 -30.85 4.37 1.30
C ASP A 374 -30.99 4.98 -0.10
N SER A 375 -30.90 6.30 -0.21
CA SER A 375 -30.79 6.99 -1.51
C SER A 375 -29.38 6.96 -2.11
N ASN A 376 -28.43 6.32 -1.43
CA ASN A 376 -27.01 6.27 -1.80
C ASN A 376 -26.38 7.65 -2.07
N PRO A 377 -26.48 8.59 -1.12
CA PRO A 377 -26.01 9.96 -1.34
C PRO A 377 -24.50 10.05 -1.58
N MET A 378 -23.75 9.07 -1.08
CA MET A 378 -22.29 9.02 -1.26
C MET A 378 -21.87 8.35 -2.57
N ARG A 379 -22.82 7.89 -3.37
CA ARG A 379 -22.58 7.29 -4.70
C ARG A 379 -21.59 6.12 -4.65
N ILE A 380 -21.82 5.20 -3.71
CA ILE A 380 -21.08 3.93 -3.62
C ILE A 380 -21.67 2.97 -4.64
N CYS A 381 -20.85 2.41 -5.51
CA CYS A 381 -21.24 1.51 -6.57
C CYS A 381 -20.56 0.16 -6.41
N ILE A 382 -21.34 -0.93 -6.34
CA ILE A 382 -20.82 -2.30 -6.19
C ILE A 382 -21.44 -3.15 -7.28
N GLN A 383 -20.64 -3.57 -8.24
CA GLN A 383 -21.02 -4.40 -9.39
C GLN A 383 -20.10 -5.59 -9.51
N GLU A 384 -20.32 -6.60 -8.66
CA GLU A 384 -19.54 -7.83 -8.59
C GLU A 384 -20.35 -9.04 -9.11
N PRO A 385 -20.66 -9.08 -10.42
CA PRO A 385 -21.61 -10.06 -10.96
C PRO A 385 -21.08 -11.50 -10.93
N SER A 386 -19.78 -11.69 -10.87
CA SER A 386 -19.15 -13.01 -10.81
C SER A 386 -19.27 -13.68 -9.44
N ILE A 387 -19.66 -12.95 -8.39
CA ILE A 387 -19.65 -13.43 -7.01
C ILE A 387 -21.06 -13.73 -6.56
N LYS A 388 -21.43 -15.03 -6.54
CA LYS A 388 -22.79 -15.48 -6.16
C LYS A 388 -23.14 -15.21 -4.70
N ASP A 389 -22.14 -15.20 -3.81
CA ASP A 389 -22.30 -15.10 -2.36
C ASP A 389 -21.49 -13.93 -1.79
N LEU A 390 -21.54 -12.76 -2.46
CA LEU A 390 -20.87 -11.55 -1.97
C LEU A 390 -21.36 -11.20 -0.57
N ARG A 391 -20.44 -11.03 0.36
CA ARG A 391 -20.73 -10.58 1.72
C ARG A 391 -20.45 -9.08 1.81
N PHE A 392 -21.49 -8.32 1.57
CA PHE A 392 -21.47 -6.86 1.75
C PHE A 392 -22.21 -6.50 3.03
N THR A 393 -21.60 -5.61 3.77
CA THR A 393 -22.14 -5.18 5.04
C THR A 393 -22.02 -3.70 5.24
N ARG A 394 -23.14 -3.09 5.68
CA ARG A 394 -23.24 -1.71 6.09
C ARG A 394 -23.46 -1.61 7.59
N PHE A 395 -22.69 -0.76 8.24
CA PHE A 395 -22.91 -0.31 9.61
C PHE A 395 -23.84 0.92 9.62
N TYR A 396 -24.49 1.16 10.73
CA TYR A 396 -25.34 2.34 10.95
C TYR A 396 -24.72 3.25 12.02
N LEU A 397 -23.48 3.64 11.85
CA LEU A 397 -22.72 4.33 12.88
C LEU A 397 -23.25 5.73 13.22
N MET A 398 -24.00 6.38 12.30
CA MET A 398 -24.63 7.68 12.56
C MET A 398 -25.94 7.60 13.36
N GLU A 399 -26.64 6.50 13.28
CA GLU A 399 -27.98 6.38 13.87
C GLU A 399 -27.97 6.03 15.35
N GLY A 400 -26.78 5.81 15.94
CA GLY A 400 -26.63 5.46 17.35
C GLY A 400 -27.27 4.11 17.72
N GLU A 401 -27.63 3.33 16.72
CA GLU A 401 -28.18 1.99 16.86
C GLU A 401 -27.04 0.98 16.60
N ASP A 402 -26.95 -0.04 17.43
CA ASP A 402 -26.12 -1.25 17.18
C ASP A 402 -26.68 -2.05 15.99
N LYS A 403 -27.12 -1.37 14.96
CA LYS A 403 -27.77 -1.96 13.82
C LYS A 403 -26.74 -2.25 12.74
N ILE A 404 -26.69 -3.49 12.36
CA ILE A 404 -25.79 -4.02 11.36
C ILE A 404 -26.64 -4.77 10.34
N GLU A 405 -26.58 -4.38 9.07
CA GLU A 405 -27.28 -5.08 8.01
C GLU A 405 -26.30 -5.75 7.06
N SER A 406 -26.45 -7.05 6.92
CA SER A 406 -25.81 -7.81 5.83
C SER A 406 -26.77 -7.88 4.66
N PHE A 407 -26.33 -7.39 3.52
CA PHE A 407 -27.16 -7.34 2.32
C PHE A 407 -26.92 -8.57 1.45
N LYS A 408 -28.01 -9.28 1.15
CA LYS A 408 -28.06 -10.21 0.03
C LYS A 408 -28.39 -9.49 -1.28
N ASP A 409 -29.19 -8.39 -1.17
CA ASP A 409 -29.62 -7.55 -2.27
C ASP A 409 -29.21 -6.11 -1.97
N TYR A 410 -28.08 -5.68 -2.47
CA TYR A 410 -27.56 -4.32 -2.31
C TYR A 410 -28.03 -3.38 -3.43
N ALA A 411 -29.33 -3.51 -3.79
CA ALA A 411 -29.94 -2.75 -4.90
C ALA A 411 -29.63 -1.25 -4.93
N PRO A 412 -29.61 -0.51 -3.80
CA PRO A 412 -29.22 0.91 -3.82
C PRO A 412 -27.81 1.15 -4.34
N PHE A 413 -26.91 0.16 -4.17
CA PHE A 413 -25.50 0.23 -4.55
C PHE A 413 -25.19 -0.41 -5.91
N GLN A 414 -26.20 -1.02 -6.56
CA GLN A 414 -26.07 -1.61 -7.90
C GLN A 414 -26.46 -0.65 -9.03
N SER A 415 -27.39 0.27 -8.77
CA SER A 415 -27.86 1.24 -9.77
C SER A 415 -27.01 2.50 -9.78
N CYS A 416 -25.79 2.38 -10.21
CA CYS A 416 -24.82 3.45 -10.18
C CYS A 416 -24.27 3.72 -11.59
N LYS A 417 -23.87 4.96 -11.82
CA LYS A 417 -23.10 5.28 -13.02
C LYS A 417 -21.72 4.64 -12.87
N PRO A 418 -21.16 4.06 -13.94
CA PRO A 418 -19.79 3.60 -13.89
C PRO A 418 -18.88 4.73 -13.40
N ALA A 419 -17.78 4.33 -12.79
CA ALA A 419 -16.73 5.23 -12.32
C ALA A 419 -16.40 6.31 -13.36
N PRO A 420 -15.94 7.49 -12.92
CA PRO A 420 -15.51 8.52 -13.84
C PRO A 420 -14.55 7.91 -14.87
N ALA A 421 -14.84 8.19 -16.14
CA ALA A 421 -14.07 7.67 -17.27
C ALA A 421 -12.58 7.73 -16.95
N GLY A 422 -11.90 6.61 -17.10
CA GLY A 422 -10.54 6.43 -16.67
C GLY A 422 -9.67 7.61 -17.02
N LEU A 423 -8.66 7.85 -16.24
CA LEU A 423 -7.66 8.85 -16.55
C LEU A 423 -7.25 8.63 -18.01
N SER A 424 -7.75 9.49 -18.89
CA SER A 424 -7.36 9.44 -20.29
C SER A 424 -5.84 9.55 -20.29
N SER A 425 -5.19 8.42 -20.49
CA SER A 425 -3.75 8.26 -20.59
C SER A 425 -2.98 9.33 -19.81
N LEU A 426 -2.61 9.03 -18.56
CA LEU A 426 -1.45 9.71 -17.97
C LEU A 426 -0.39 9.73 -19.06
N PRO A 427 0.25 10.87 -19.37
CA PRO A 427 1.33 10.85 -20.33
C PRO A 427 2.24 9.72 -19.88
N VAL A 428 2.28 8.66 -20.67
CA VAL A 428 3.19 7.56 -20.42
C VAL A 428 4.52 8.26 -20.29
N LEU A 429 5.10 8.24 -19.09
CA LEU A 429 6.48 8.66 -18.90
C LEU A 429 7.29 7.67 -19.73
N HIS A 430 7.32 7.93 -21.03
CA HIS A 430 8.13 7.16 -21.95
C HIS A 430 9.55 7.34 -21.43
N SER A 431 10.14 6.24 -20.98
CA SER A 431 11.59 6.14 -21.00
C SER A 431 12.02 6.59 -22.39
N LYS A 432 12.47 7.83 -22.52
CA LYS A 432 13.29 8.17 -23.65
C LYS A 432 14.50 7.25 -23.52
N THR A 433 14.46 6.15 -24.26
CA THR A 433 15.65 5.38 -24.57
C THR A 433 16.61 6.37 -25.24
N LEU A 434 17.60 6.83 -24.47
CA LEU A 434 18.80 7.45 -25.00
C LEU A 434 19.78 6.35 -25.32
#